data_a49f3b73c51a729d2eb63038b16dc406
#
_entry.id   a49f3b73c51a729d2eb63038b16dc406
#
_cell.length_a   1.000
_cell.length_b   1.000
_cell.length_c   1.000
_cell.angle_alpha   90.00
_cell.angle_beta   90.00
_cell.angle_gamma   90.00
#
_symmetry.space_group_name_H-M   'P 1'
#
loop_
_entity.id
_entity.type
_entity.pdbx_description
1 polymer ?
#
loop_
_entity_poly.entity_id
_entity_poly.type
_entity_poly.pdbx_seq_one_letter_code
_entity_poly.pdbx_strand_id
1 'polypeptide(L)'
;MKISDLLKMGLRNLFRRKARTALTVVGMVIGTISIVVMVSIGIGIDSVYEQAVMTNGSLSLINVYPTGGYGGGYYVSSSNDGQQKQVQLDDAMIDQIKQIKNVKFVSPMISKYVNPVSGKYQSWLEIVAVDFSVLKEFGIPMLESGAYPSKDDKTKILLGSNCLRDFYDWSSRFGKSKTVDLTKDKVTFTFTDYQQNDKKRPYKISINENYAYFTNDENTMYSYSGFMDIDYFKEIYTKYANTLKVEDRKKAMKSIENYSQAWVNADNIRDVTKIVEEIQGLGLQAYSAMQQLGPMIETADMLKNVFAGIGLIAMLVSAINIANTMIMSIYERTKEIGVMKVLGCLVRDVKKLFLFEAGMIGLIGGGIGIAFSYLASWAVNKYGGKLISSIIPGNGWYVDGTGTNFSQIPWWLPILATGFAILVGVIAGYIPARRATKISAIEAMKTEG
;
A
#
# COMPACT_ATOMS: atom_id res chain seq x y z
N MET A 1 26.80 40.16 20.45
CA MET A 1 27.65 38.94 20.48
C MET A 1 27.67 38.27 19.13
N LYS A 2 28.83 37.77 18.68
CA LYS A 2 28.93 37.01 17.40
C LYS A 2 28.37 35.59 17.63
N ILE A 3 27.78 35.00 16.60
CA ILE A 3 27.18 33.63 16.66
C ILE A 3 28.22 32.57 17.03
N SER A 4 29.48 32.74 16.59
CA SER A 4 30.59 31.86 16.91
C SER A 4 30.89 31.80 18.41
N ASP A 5 30.75 32.95 19.11
CA ASP A 5 31.02 33.05 20.57
C ASP A 5 29.90 32.40 21.36
N LEU A 6 28.63 32.54 20.90
CA LEU A 6 27.46 31.84 21.44
C LEU A 6 27.61 30.32 21.33
N LEU A 7 28.10 29.82 20.17
CA LEU A 7 28.37 28.41 19.93
C LEU A 7 29.42 27.84 20.89
N LYS A 8 30.59 28.50 20.99
CA LYS A 8 31.67 28.06 21.88
C LYS A 8 31.25 28.04 23.33
N MET A 9 30.57 29.10 23.80
CA MET A 9 30.08 29.20 25.17
C MET A 9 28.99 28.16 25.45
N GLY A 10 28.00 27.98 24.55
CA GLY A 10 26.93 27.02 24.71
C GLY A 10 27.44 25.57 24.78
N LEU A 11 28.32 25.16 23.88
CA LEU A 11 28.92 23.81 23.89
C LEU A 11 29.74 23.57 25.16
N ARG A 12 30.62 24.51 25.54
CA ARG A 12 31.43 24.38 26.76
C ARG A 12 30.57 24.21 28.00
N ASN A 13 29.43 24.87 28.04
CA ASN A 13 28.51 24.84 29.19
C ASN A 13 27.76 23.51 29.27
N LEU A 14 27.33 22.95 28.16
CA LEU A 14 26.65 21.65 28.09
C LEU A 14 27.55 20.51 28.62
N PHE A 15 28.85 20.54 28.26
CA PHE A 15 29.80 19.51 28.68
C PHE A 15 30.27 19.63 30.14
N ARG A 16 29.97 20.73 30.83
CA ARG A 16 30.34 20.92 32.23
C ARG A 16 29.51 20.08 33.19
N ARG A 17 28.28 19.62 32.77
CA ARG A 17 27.34 18.82 33.57
C ARG A 17 26.82 17.61 32.81
N LYS A 18 27.73 16.71 32.50
CA LYS A 18 27.52 15.57 31.60
C LYS A 18 26.29 14.72 31.93
N ALA A 19 26.10 14.34 33.21
CA ALA A 19 24.99 13.44 33.58
C ALA A 19 23.60 14.06 33.38
N ARG A 20 23.41 15.34 33.76
CA ARG A 20 22.12 16.01 33.64
C ARG A 20 21.78 16.30 32.17
N THR A 21 22.78 16.80 31.43
CA THR A 21 22.62 17.02 29.97
C THR A 21 22.33 15.72 29.24
N ALA A 22 23.02 14.63 29.59
CA ALA A 22 22.78 13.32 29.00
C ALA A 22 21.32 12.83 29.21
N LEU A 23 20.81 12.95 30.44
CA LEU A 23 19.43 12.55 30.76
C LEU A 23 18.40 13.37 29.95
N THR A 24 18.64 14.67 29.81
CA THR A 24 17.78 15.56 29.04
C THR A 24 17.84 15.22 27.53
N VAL A 25 19.04 14.96 27.00
CA VAL A 25 19.26 14.55 25.59
C VAL A 25 18.60 13.21 25.31
N VAL A 26 18.71 12.23 26.22
CA VAL A 26 18.05 10.90 26.05
C VAL A 26 16.53 11.06 25.88
N GLY A 27 15.87 11.87 26.70
CA GLY A 27 14.43 12.12 26.53
C GLY A 27 14.09 12.75 25.18
N MET A 28 14.93 13.69 24.70
CA MET A 28 14.76 14.29 23.38
C MET A 28 15.02 13.28 22.24
N VAL A 29 16.02 12.41 22.39
CA VAL A 29 16.33 11.32 21.45
C VAL A 29 15.12 10.38 21.33
N ILE A 30 14.58 9.91 22.45
CA ILE A 30 13.40 9.01 22.44
C ILE A 30 12.21 9.69 21.75
N GLY A 31 11.93 10.95 22.09
CA GLY A 31 10.84 11.71 21.46
C GLY A 31 11.04 11.87 19.95
N THR A 32 12.25 12.15 19.51
CA THR A 32 12.58 12.31 18.08
C THR A 32 12.46 10.98 17.34
N ILE A 33 13.00 9.88 17.90
CA ILE A 33 12.88 8.53 17.33
C ILE A 33 11.41 8.19 17.15
N SER A 34 10.58 8.37 18.17
CA SER A 34 9.16 8.02 18.15
C SER A 34 8.41 8.75 17.03
N ILE A 35 8.66 10.06 16.88
CA ILE A 35 8.01 10.86 15.82
C ILE A 35 8.48 10.44 14.43
N VAL A 36 9.79 10.26 14.23
CA VAL A 36 10.34 9.88 12.93
C VAL A 36 9.85 8.49 12.51
N VAL A 37 9.87 7.52 13.44
CA VAL A 37 9.39 6.15 13.17
C VAL A 37 7.89 6.14 12.87
N MET A 38 7.08 6.89 13.64
CA MET A 38 5.63 7.01 13.40
C MET A 38 5.32 7.51 11.98
N VAL A 39 5.95 8.62 11.57
CA VAL A 39 5.73 9.20 10.24
C VAL A 39 6.29 8.29 9.14
N SER A 40 7.45 7.68 9.37
CA SER A 40 8.11 6.77 8.44
C SER A 40 7.30 5.50 8.17
N ILE A 41 6.66 4.92 9.19
CA ILE A 41 5.72 3.79 9.03
C ILE A 41 4.50 4.24 8.22
N GLY A 42 3.99 5.46 8.48
CA GLY A 42 2.87 6.01 7.69
C GLY A 42 3.16 6.03 6.19
N ILE A 43 4.31 6.59 5.81
CA ILE A 43 4.73 6.70 4.41
C ILE A 43 5.02 5.30 3.82
N GLY A 44 5.60 4.39 4.61
CA GLY A 44 5.85 3.01 4.18
C GLY A 44 4.56 2.27 3.82
N ILE A 45 3.48 2.47 4.60
CA ILE A 45 2.18 1.87 4.32
C ILE A 45 1.58 2.43 3.04
N ASP A 46 1.69 3.74 2.80
CA ASP A 46 1.21 4.34 1.55
C ASP A 46 1.87 3.67 0.33
N SER A 47 3.16 3.34 0.41
CA SER A 47 3.85 2.62 -0.66
C SER A 47 3.37 1.16 -0.84
N VAL A 48 2.99 0.48 0.24
CA VAL A 48 2.37 -0.86 0.19
C VAL A 48 1.00 -0.79 -0.49
N TYR A 49 0.22 0.26 -0.22
CA TYR A 49 -1.04 0.51 -0.92
C TYR A 49 -0.86 0.70 -2.41
N GLU A 50 0.08 1.56 -2.82
CA GLU A 50 0.37 1.79 -4.24
C GLU A 50 0.76 0.48 -4.94
N GLN A 51 1.61 -0.32 -4.32
CA GLN A 51 2.01 -1.62 -4.86
C GLN A 51 0.83 -2.60 -4.95
N ALA A 52 -0.04 -2.64 -3.95
CA ALA A 52 -1.23 -3.49 -3.97
C ALA A 52 -2.22 -3.06 -5.06
N VAL A 53 -2.37 -1.76 -5.32
CA VAL A 53 -3.16 -1.23 -6.44
C VAL A 53 -2.56 -1.65 -7.78
N MET A 54 -1.24 -1.54 -7.94
CA MET A 54 -0.56 -1.95 -9.18
C MET A 54 -0.72 -3.44 -9.45
N THR A 55 -0.70 -4.28 -8.41
CA THR A 55 -0.77 -5.74 -8.55
C THR A 55 -2.21 -6.23 -8.76
N ASN A 56 -3.18 -5.66 -8.05
CA ASN A 56 -4.56 -6.16 -8.00
C ASN A 56 -5.58 -5.25 -8.74
N GLY A 57 -5.13 -4.17 -9.36
CA GLY A 57 -5.99 -3.16 -9.95
C GLY A 57 -6.47 -2.16 -8.91
N SER A 58 -7.77 -2.11 -8.61
CA SER A 58 -8.34 -1.18 -7.64
C SER A 58 -8.50 -1.80 -6.25
N LEU A 59 -8.17 -1.07 -5.19
CA LEU A 59 -8.44 -1.49 -3.80
C LEU A 59 -9.94 -1.50 -3.47
N SER A 60 -10.77 -0.82 -4.25
CA SER A 60 -12.23 -0.86 -4.15
C SER A 60 -12.84 -2.05 -4.88
N LEU A 61 -12.03 -2.86 -5.57
CA LEU A 61 -12.46 -4.04 -6.31
C LEU A 61 -12.70 -5.22 -5.34
N ILE A 62 -13.88 -5.81 -5.47
CA ILE A 62 -14.29 -7.03 -4.78
C ILE A 62 -14.55 -8.10 -5.84
N ASN A 63 -13.86 -9.22 -5.73
CA ASN A 63 -14.08 -10.39 -6.56
C ASN A 63 -15.11 -11.30 -5.89
N VAL A 64 -16.19 -11.59 -6.59
CA VAL A 64 -17.31 -12.40 -6.09
C VAL A 64 -17.40 -13.69 -6.89
N TYR A 65 -17.50 -14.82 -6.18
CA TYR A 65 -17.59 -16.16 -6.78
C TYR A 65 -18.81 -16.92 -6.24
N PRO A 66 -19.41 -17.81 -7.03
CA PRO A 66 -20.44 -18.72 -6.56
C PRO A 66 -19.89 -19.72 -5.56
N THR A 67 -20.70 -20.18 -4.60
CA THR A 67 -20.30 -21.21 -3.63
C THR A 67 -20.16 -22.57 -4.29
N GLY A 68 -19.00 -23.24 -4.09
CA GLY A 68 -18.72 -24.55 -4.69
C GLY A 68 -18.18 -24.51 -6.13
N GLY A 69 -17.88 -23.31 -6.67
CA GLY A 69 -17.17 -23.13 -7.94
C GLY A 69 -15.65 -23.14 -7.76
N TYR A 70 -14.90 -23.51 -8.83
CA TYR A 70 -13.46 -23.31 -8.90
C TYR A 70 -13.20 -21.80 -9.07
N GLY A 71 -12.98 -21.09 -8.01
CA GLY A 71 -12.46 -19.72 -8.07
C GLY A 71 -10.99 -19.77 -8.50
N GLY A 72 -10.64 -19.01 -9.54
CA GLY A 72 -9.31 -19.01 -10.13
C GLY A 72 -8.18 -18.87 -9.11
N GLY A 73 -7.40 -19.93 -8.96
CA GLY A 73 -6.11 -19.93 -8.28
C GLY A 73 -6.06 -19.95 -6.76
N TYR A 74 -7.16 -19.71 -6.05
CA TYR A 74 -7.21 -19.83 -4.60
C TYR A 74 -7.94 -21.11 -4.19
N TYR A 75 -7.19 -22.06 -3.63
CA TYR A 75 -7.77 -23.20 -2.92
C TYR A 75 -8.45 -22.68 -1.66
N VAL A 76 -9.73 -22.35 -1.74
CA VAL A 76 -10.52 -22.18 -0.52
C VAL A 76 -10.75 -23.57 0.03
N SER A 77 -10.00 -23.94 1.06
CA SER A 77 -10.25 -25.10 1.87
C SER A 77 -11.67 -24.96 2.43
N SER A 78 -12.62 -25.66 1.84
CA SER A 78 -13.93 -25.82 2.45
C SER A 78 -13.70 -26.56 3.76
N SER A 79 -13.83 -25.83 4.88
CA SER A 79 -14.04 -26.45 6.17
C SER A 79 -15.19 -27.45 6.03
N ASN A 80 -14.92 -28.70 6.39
CA ASN A 80 -15.84 -29.81 6.43
C ASN A 80 -17.14 -29.44 7.18
N ASP A 81 -18.13 -28.98 6.44
CA ASP A 81 -19.50 -29.04 6.89
C ASP A 81 -20.39 -29.32 5.68
N GLY A 82 -20.78 -30.57 5.59
CA GLY A 82 -21.33 -31.18 4.39
C GLY A 82 -22.79 -30.83 4.11
N GLN A 83 -23.15 -29.56 3.92
CA GLN A 83 -24.43 -29.14 3.30
C GLN A 83 -24.48 -27.61 3.03
N GLN A 84 -23.46 -27.00 2.45
CA GLN A 84 -23.64 -25.65 1.94
C GLN A 84 -24.45 -25.73 0.63
N LYS A 85 -25.65 -25.15 0.66
CA LYS A 85 -26.48 -24.93 -0.52
C LYS A 85 -25.67 -24.17 -1.55
N GLN A 86 -25.42 -24.78 -2.72
CA GLN A 86 -24.71 -24.13 -3.81
C GLN A 86 -25.51 -22.91 -4.25
N VAL A 87 -24.97 -21.71 -3.99
CA VAL A 87 -25.54 -20.45 -4.46
C VAL A 87 -24.89 -20.13 -5.80
N GLN A 88 -25.70 -20.03 -6.84
CA GLN A 88 -25.26 -19.68 -8.18
C GLN A 88 -25.27 -18.16 -8.35
N LEU A 89 -24.39 -17.67 -9.21
CA LEU A 89 -24.32 -16.25 -9.54
C LEU A 89 -25.09 -16.04 -10.86
N ASP A 90 -26.37 -15.71 -10.73
CA ASP A 90 -27.28 -15.41 -11.82
C ASP A 90 -27.66 -13.92 -11.86
N ASP A 91 -28.49 -13.51 -12.82
CA ASP A 91 -28.93 -12.12 -12.97
C ASP A 91 -29.66 -11.62 -11.71
N ALA A 92 -30.46 -12.45 -11.05
CA ALA A 92 -31.18 -12.06 -9.84
C ALA A 92 -30.22 -11.78 -8.70
N MET A 93 -29.17 -12.57 -8.57
CA MET A 93 -28.13 -12.37 -7.56
C MET A 93 -27.31 -11.12 -7.87
N ILE A 94 -26.95 -10.87 -9.13
CA ILE A 94 -26.28 -9.63 -9.55
C ILE A 94 -27.11 -8.40 -9.16
N ASP A 95 -28.43 -8.45 -9.37
CA ASP A 95 -29.32 -7.33 -9.02
C ASP A 95 -29.45 -7.13 -7.50
N GLN A 96 -29.38 -8.21 -6.70
CA GLN A 96 -29.28 -8.08 -5.23
C GLN A 96 -27.97 -7.40 -4.82
N ILE A 97 -26.83 -7.78 -5.43
CA ILE A 97 -25.54 -7.16 -5.13
C ILE A 97 -25.54 -5.67 -5.50
N LYS A 98 -26.16 -5.27 -6.61
CA LYS A 98 -26.30 -3.86 -7.00
C LYS A 98 -27.10 -3.02 -6.00
N GLN A 99 -27.99 -3.64 -5.21
CA GLN A 99 -28.80 -2.95 -4.19
C GLN A 99 -28.07 -2.75 -2.87
N ILE A 100 -26.89 -3.38 -2.67
CA ILE A 100 -26.08 -3.19 -1.49
C ILE A 100 -25.61 -1.73 -1.43
N LYS A 101 -25.74 -1.12 -0.26
CA LYS A 101 -25.36 0.28 -0.04
C LYS A 101 -23.88 0.49 -0.31
N ASN A 102 -23.53 1.59 -0.99
CA ASN A 102 -22.15 1.97 -1.37
C ASN A 102 -21.49 1.05 -2.41
N VAL A 103 -22.26 0.22 -3.09
CA VAL A 103 -21.83 -0.46 -4.33
C VAL A 103 -22.03 0.51 -5.50
N LYS A 104 -20.97 0.78 -6.23
CA LYS A 104 -20.94 1.73 -7.36
C LYS A 104 -21.24 1.03 -8.69
N PHE A 105 -20.53 -0.05 -8.98
CA PHE A 105 -20.68 -0.84 -10.20
C PHE A 105 -20.58 -2.33 -9.89
N VAL A 106 -21.31 -3.13 -10.66
CA VAL A 106 -21.23 -4.57 -10.66
C VAL A 106 -21.11 -5.04 -12.10
N SER A 107 -20.05 -5.76 -12.43
CA SER A 107 -19.87 -6.40 -13.72
C SER A 107 -19.88 -7.92 -13.55
N PRO A 108 -20.91 -8.62 -14.05
CA PRO A 108 -20.87 -10.06 -14.13
C PRO A 108 -19.83 -10.52 -15.15
N MET A 109 -19.24 -11.69 -14.94
CA MET A 109 -18.17 -12.21 -15.78
C MET A 109 -18.34 -13.68 -16.08
N ILE A 110 -17.96 -14.05 -17.31
CA ILE A 110 -17.90 -15.44 -17.75
C ILE A 110 -16.46 -15.73 -18.17
N SER A 111 -15.83 -16.70 -17.53
CA SER A 111 -14.47 -17.14 -17.84
C SER A 111 -14.49 -18.45 -18.61
N LYS A 112 -13.74 -18.54 -19.70
CA LYS A 112 -13.53 -19.78 -20.47
C LYS A 112 -12.08 -19.87 -20.95
N TYR A 113 -11.50 -21.05 -20.77
CA TYR A 113 -10.21 -21.36 -21.37
C TYR A 113 -10.38 -21.71 -22.85
N VAL A 114 -9.50 -21.16 -23.67
CA VAL A 114 -9.44 -21.39 -25.11
C VAL A 114 -8.03 -21.78 -25.52
N ASN A 115 -7.92 -22.45 -26.67
CA ASN A 115 -6.64 -22.81 -27.27
C ASN A 115 -6.35 -21.92 -28.47
N PRO A 116 -5.59 -20.83 -28.33
CA PRO A 116 -5.10 -20.10 -29.47
C PRO A 116 -4.06 -20.91 -30.25
N VAL A 117 -4.20 -20.90 -31.59
CA VAL A 117 -3.36 -21.65 -32.52
C VAL A 117 -2.78 -20.69 -33.55
N SER A 118 -1.46 -20.79 -33.76
CA SER A 118 -0.72 -20.12 -34.82
C SER A 118 0.12 -21.14 -35.60
N GLY A 119 -0.39 -21.58 -36.76
CA GLY A 119 0.23 -22.66 -37.52
C GLY A 119 0.24 -23.98 -36.73
N LYS A 120 1.41 -24.48 -36.36
CA LYS A 120 1.60 -25.68 -35.52
C LYS A 120 1.77 -25.39 -34.02
N TYR A 121 1.87 -24.13 -33.67
CA TYR A 121 2.08 -23.70 -32.29
C TYR A 121 0.75 -23.43 -31.59
N GLN A 122 0.61 -23.86 -30.36
CA GLN A 122 -0.62 -23.74 -29.54
C GLN A 122 -0.27 -23.18 -28.17
N SER A 123 -1.20 -22.46 -27.57
CA SER A 123 -1.11 -21.94 -26.22
C SER A 123 -2.43 -22.11 -25.47
N TRP A 124 -2.46 -21.65 -24.24
CA TRP A 124 -3.63 -21.57 -23.37
C TRP A 124 -3.93 -20.12 -23.08
N LEU A 125 -5.18 -19.74 -23.24
CA LEU A 125 -5.63 -18.40 -22.97
C LEU A 125 -6.96 -18.47 -22.22
N GLU A 126 -7.05 -17.79 -21.11
CA GLU A 126 -8.31 -17.53 -20.44
C GLU A 126 -8.96 -16.31 -21.08
N ILE A 127 -10.15 -16.49 -21.65
CA ILE A 127 -11.01 -15.39 -22.11
C ILE A 127 -11.98 -15.04 -20.99
N VAL A 128 -11.94 -13.81 -20.57
CA VAL A 128 -12.81 -13.25 -19.55
C VAL A 128 -13.77 -12.29 -20.22
N ALA A 129 -15.04 -12.67 -20.25
CA ALA A 129 -16.11 -11.83 -20.76
C ALA A 129 -16.61 -10.92 -19.65
N VAL A 130 -16.59 -9.60 -19.89
CA VAL A 130 -16.89 -8.56 -18.91
C VAL A 130 -17.64 -7.42 -19.58
N ASP A 131 -18.42 -6.65 -18.84
CA ASP A 131 -19.08 -5.47 -19.39
C ASP A 131 -18.05 -4.35 -19.67
N PHE A 132 -17.82 -4.06 -20.94
CA PHE A 132 -16.88 -3.03 -21.37
C PHE A 132 -17.31 -1.61 -20.98
N SER A 133 -18.59 -1.38 -20.70
CA SER A 133 -19.10 -0.06 -20.33
C SER A 133 -18.55 0.43 -18.98
N VAL A 134 -18.22 -0.51 -18.08
CA VAL A 134 -17.70 -0.23 -16.73
C VAL A 134 -16.24 -0.65 -16.54
N LEU A 135 -15.61 -1.17 -17.56
CA LEU A 135 -14.27 -1.76 -17.50
C LEU A 135 -13.21 -0.80 -16.89
N LYS A 136 -13.26 0.48 -17.27
CA LYS A 136 -12.34 1.51 -16.77
C LYS A 136 -12.45 1.77 -15.27
N GLU A 137 -13.62 1.56 -14.70
CA GLU A 137 -13.91 1.84 -13.29
C GLU A 137 -13.28 0.80 -12.36
N PHE A 138 -12.84 -0.32 -12.91
CA PHE A 138 -12.19 -1.40 -12.16
C PHE A 138 -10.66 -1.25 -12.04
N GLY A 139 -10.10 -0.12 -12.45
CA GLY A 139 -8.67 0.15 -12.33
C GLY A 139 -7.79 -0.72 -13.24
N ILE A 140 -8.32 -1.08 -14.41
CA ILE A 140 -7.60 -1.88 -15.40
C ILE A 140 -6.41 -1.10 -15.96
N PRO A 141 -5.25 -1.75 -16.21
CA PRO A 141 -4.06 -1.09 -16.73
C PRO A 141 -4.31 -0.33 -18.04
N MET A 142 -3.51 0.71 -18.29
CA MET A 142 -3.54 1.44 -19.55
C MET A 142 -3.26 0.49 -20.72
N LEU A 143 -3.81 0.81 -21.89
CA LEU A 143 -3.46 0.13 -23.12
C LEU A 143 -2.13 0.64 -23.66
N GLU A 144 -1.31 -0.27 -24.18
CA GLU A 144 -0.04 0.06 -24.82
C GLU A 144 -0.28 0.86 -26.11
N SER A 145 -1.37 0.54 -26.82
CA SER A 145 -1.79 1.23 -28.05
C SER A 145 -3.31 1.24 -28.17
N GLY A 146 -3.86 2.35 -28.66
CA GLY A 146 -5.29 2.49 -28.92
C GLY A 146 -6.08 3.01 -27.70
N ALA A 147 -7.39 3.15 -27.89
CA ALA A 147 -8.33 3.56 -26.86
C ALA A 147 -9.03 2.32 -26.27
N TYR A 148 -9.46 2.44 -25.01
CA TYR A 148 -10.39 1.47 -24.44
C TYR A 148 -11.63 1.31 -25.36
N PRO A 149 -12.17 0.10 -25.46
CA PRO A 149 -13.37 -0.11 -26.25
C PRO A 149 -14.49 0.82 -25.76
N SER A 150 -15.17 1.45 -26.72
CA SER A 150 -16.39 2.19 -26.48
C SER A 150 -17.58 1.23 -26.42
N LYS A 151 -18.75 1.71 -26.00
CA LYS A 151 -20.00 0.91 -26.05
C LYS A 151 -20.32 0.34 -27.43
N ASP A 152 -19.82 0.97 -28.50
CA ASP A 152 -20.05 0.57 -29.88
C ASP A 152 -18.98 -0.41 -30.42
N ASP A 153 -17.86 -0.56 -29.72
CA ASP A 153 -16.73 -1.42 -30.14
C ASP A 153 -16.70 -2.73 -29.35
N LYS A 154 -17.81 -3.48 -29.38
CA LYS A 154 -17.98 -4.72 -28.62
C LYS A 154 -17.14 -5.88 -29.16
N THR A 155 -16.63 -5.80 -30.37
CA THR A 155 -15.89 -6.90 -31.04
C THR A 155 -14.41 -6.91 -30.69
N LYS A 156 -13.90 -5.90 -29.96
CA LYS A 156 -12.50 -5.79 -29.58
C LYS A 156 -12.11 -6.81 -28.53
N ILE A 157 -10.94 -7.42 -28.72
CA ILE A 157 -10.32 -8.33 -27.75
C ILE A 157 -9.14 -7.60 -27.10
N LEU A 158 -9.17 -7.43 -25.78
CA LEU A 158 -8.06 -6.86 -25.00
C LEU A 158 -7.18 -8.00 -24.52
N LEU A 159 -5.90 -7.99 -24.88
CA LEU A 159 -4.95 -9.04 -24.56
C LEU A 159 -3.96 -8.56 -23.48
N GLY A 160 -3.71 -9.39 -22.50
CA GLY A 160 -2.62 -9.19 -21.57
C GLY A 160 -1.27 -9.29 -22.27
N SER A 161 -0.26 -8.61 -21.75
CA SER A 161 1.08 -8.53 -22.34
C SER A 161 1.78 -9.88 -22.51
N ASN A 162 1.41 -10.88 -21.70
CA ASN A 162 2.00 -12.22 -21.71
C ASN A 162 1.17 -13.27 -22.46
N CYS A 163 -0.05 -12.92 -22.92
CA CYS A 163 -0.96 -13.88 -23.55
C CYS A 163 -0.38 -14.60 -24.79
N LEU A 164 0.54 -13.96 -25.49
CA LEU A 164 1.08 -14.46 -26.77
C LEU A 164 2.56 -14.89 -26.67
N ARG A 165 3.14 -14.94 -25.47
CA ARG A 165 4.57 -15.27 -25.28
C ARG A 165 4.87 -16.75 -25.43
N ASP A 166 3.99 -17.63 -24.95
CA ASP A 166 4.28 -19.05 -24.78
C ASP A 166 3.41 -19.93 -25.66
N PHE A 167 3.72 -19.99 -26.95
CA PHE A 167 3.14 -20.94 -27.89
C PHE A 167 4.07 -22.11 -28.10
N TYR A 168 3.60 -23.33 -27.87
CA TYR A 168 4.37 -24.56 -27.92
C TYR A 168 3.99 -25.45 -29.11
N ASP A 169 5.00 -26.03 -29.74
CA ASP A 169 4.82 -27.12 -30.71
C ASP A 169 4.89 -28.47 -29.99
N TRP A 170 3.73 -29.02 -29.64
CA TRP A 170 3.62 -30.29 -28.91
C TRP A 170 4.01 -31.51 -29.77
N SER A 171 4.13 -31.36 -31.11
CA SER A 171 4.59 -32.42 -31.99
C SER A 171 6.12 -32.55 -31.99
N SER A 172 6.83 -31.57 -31.48
CA SER A 172 8.28 -31.52 -31.43
C SER A 172 8.83 -32.26 -30.22
N ARG A 173 9.77 -33.19 -30.44
CA ARG A 173 10.42 -33.97 -29.37
C ARG A 173 11.14 -33.14 -28.30
N PHE A 174 11.42 -31.86 -28.59
CA PHE A 174 12.14 -30.93 -27.70
C PHE A 174 11.33 -29.69 -27.34
N GLY A 175 10.01 -29.69 -27.55
CA GLY A 175 9.13 -28.61 -27.08
C GLY A 175 9.55 -27.21 -27.55
N LYS A 176 9.57 -26.96 -28.86
CA LYS A 176 9.88 -25.61 -29.37
C LYS A 176 8.81 -24.63 -28.98
N SER A 177 9.22 -23.52 -28.35
CA SER A 177 8.34 -22.38 -28.04
C SER A 177 8.51 -21.24 -29.04
N LYS A 178 7.47 -20.45 -29.22
CA LYS A 178 7.44 -19.27 -30.07
C LYS A 178 6.65 -18.17 -29.38
N THR A 179 7.18 -16.95 -29.37
CA THR A 179 6.38 -15.74 -29.11
C THR A 179 5.70 -15.33 -30.40
N VAL A 180 4.39 -15.13 -30.33
CA VAL A 180 3.55 -14.83 -31.49
C VAL A 180 3.36 -13.32 -31.60
N ASP A 181 3.50 -12.80 -32.84
CA ASP A 181 3.27 -11.39 -33.18
C ASP A 181 2.02 -11.30 -34.07
N LEU A 182 0.93 -10.72 -33.57
CA LEU A 182 -0.33 -10.60 -34.29
C LEU A 182 -0.24 -9.76 -35.56
N THR A 183 0.79 -8.97 -35.74
CA THR A 183 1.01 -8.20 -36.98
C THR A 183 1.52 -9.09 -38.13
N LYS A 184 2.15 -10.23 -37.82
CA LYS A 184 2.78 -11.15 -38.78
C LYS A 184 2.16 -12.54 -38.77
N ASP A 185 1.70 -12.99 -37.61
CA ASP A 185 1.21 -14.33 -37.38
C ASP A 185 -0.32 -14.32 -37.29
N LYS A 186 -0.96 -15.21 -38.03
CA LYS A 186 -2.41 -15.44 -37.92
C LYS A 186 -2.71 -16.32 -36.71
N VAL A 187 -3.51 -15.80 -35.78
CA VAL A 187 -3.92 -16.50 -34.56
C VAL A 187 -5.44 -16.71 -34.58
N THR A 188 -5.85 -17.93 -34.37
CA THR A 188 -7.27 -18.29 -34.22
C THR A 188 -7.44 -19.12 -32.95
N PHE A 189 -8.56 -18.97 -32.26
CA PHE A 189 -8.92 -19.83 -31.15
C PHE A 189 -10.30 -20.49 -31.38
N THR A 190 -10.57 -21.50 -30.57
CA THR A 190 -11.85 -22.21 -30.53
C THR A 190 -12.16 -22.58 -29.09
N PHE A 191 -13.44 -22.61 -28.74
CA PHE A 191 -13.91 -23.10 -27.47
C PHE A 191 -13.93 -24.63 -27.46
N THR A 192 -12.83 -25.28 -27.19
CA THR A 192 -12.77 -26.74 -27.09
C THR A 192 -12.73 -27.15 -25.61
N ASP A 193 -13.64 -28.04 -25.22
CA ASP A 193 -13.47 -28.81 -24.03
C ASP A 193 -12.39 -29.86 -24.29
N TYR A 194 -11.34 -29.92 -23.46
CA TYR A 194 -10.13 -30.75 -23.68
C TYR A 194 -10.43 -32.25 -23.73
N GLN A 195 -11.62 -32.67 -23.34
CA GLN A 195 -12.04 -34.07 -23.34
C GLN A 195 -12.73 -34.54 -24.63
N GLN A 196 -13.02 -33.64 -25.56
CA GLN A 196 -13.72 -34.02 -26.77
C GLN A 196 -12.79 -33.99 -27.98
N ASN A 197 -12.31 -35.17 -28.35
CA ASN A 197 -11.58 -35.48 -29.56
C ASN A 197 -12.55 -35.44 -30.78
N ASP A 198 -13.32 -34.38 -30.93
CA ASP A 198 -14.31 -34.26 -32.00
C ASP A 198 -13.63 -33.78 -33.32
N LYS A 199 -13.51 -34.69 -34.28
CA LYS A 199 -12.94 -34.48 -35.62
C LYS A 199 -13.75 -33.50 -36.50
N LYS A 200 -14.78 -32.83 -35.97
CA LYS A 200 -15.55 -31.81 -36.70
C LYS A 200 -14.76 -30.51 -36.72
N ARG A 201 -14.84 -29.77 -37.80
CA ARG A 201 -14.19 -28.48 -38.01
C ARG A 201 -14.57 -27.52 -36.86
N PRO A 202 -13.66 -27.20 -35.94
CA PRO A 202 -14.00 -26.32 -34.83
C PRO A 202 -14.36 -24.92 -35.34
N TYR A 203 -15.35 -24.28 -34.71
CA TYR A 203 -15.65 -22.88 -34.96
C TYR A 203 -14.43 -22.04 -34.56
N LYS A 204 -13.79 -21.41 -35.56
CA LYS A 204 -12.54 -20.64 -35.35
C LYS A 204 -12.83 -19.17 -35.31
N ILE A 205 -12.30 -18.49 -34.34
CA ILE A 205 -12.40 -17.04 -34.14
C ILE A 205 -11.01 -16.46 -34.37
N SER A 206 -10.92 -15.42 -35.21
CA SER A 206 -9.65 -14.70 -35.44
C SER A 206 -9.43 -13.64 -34.39
N ILE A 207 -8.21 -13.58 -33.81
CA ILE A 207 -7.82 -12.51 -32.88
C ILE A 207 -7.31 -11.29 -33.66
N ASN A 208 -6.78 -11.49 -34.87
CA ASN A 208 -6.07 -10.46 -35.62
C ASN A 208 -6.94 -9.30 -36.13
N GLU A 209 -8.27 -9.41 -36.09
CA GLU A 209 -9.15 -8.44 -36.75
C GLU A 209 -9.37 -7.18 -35.87
N ASN A 210 -9.55 -7.34 -34.58
CA ASN A 210 -9.80 -6.23 -33.67
C ASN A 210 -9.25 -6.53 -32.27
N TYR A 211 -8.03 -6.10 -31.97
CA TYR A 211 -7.36 -6.35 -30.71
C TYR A 211 -6.65 -5.11 -30.17
N ALA A 212 -6.34 -5.12 -28.88
CA ALA A 212 -5.43 -4.19 -28.23
C ALA A 212 -4.68 -4.91 -27.11
N TYR A 213 -3.52 -4.39 -26.74
CA TYR A 213 -2.72 -4.92 -25.64
C TYR A 213 -2.78 -4.00 -24.42
N PHE A 214 -2.77 -4.60 -23.25
CA PHE A 214 -2.44 -3.87 -22.03
C PHE A 214 -0.95 -3.51 -22.00
N THR A 215 -0.60 -2.41 -21.34
CA THR A 215 0.79 -2.04 -21.07
C THR A 215 1.52 -3.20 -20.41
N ASN A 216 2.81 -3.32 -20.73
CA ASN A 216 3.65 -4.41 -20.28
C ASN A 216 3.98 -4.26 -18.77
N ASP A 217 3.01 -4.62 -17.92
CA ASP A 217 3.17 -4.69 -16.48
C ASP A 217 3.25 -6.16 -16.09
N GLU A 218 4.49 -6.64 -15.87
CA GLU A 218 4.81 -8.08 -15.78
C GLU A 218 4.10 -8.81 -14.63
N ASN A 219 3.50 -8.08 -13.68
CA ASN A 219 2.96 -8.61 -12.44
C ASN A 219 1.45 -8.37 -12.22
N THR A 220 0.69 -7.95 -13.22
CA THR A 220 -0.75 -7.76 -13.04
C THR A 220 -1.53 -9.03 -13.34
N MET A 221 -2.66 -9.23 -12.63
CA MET A 221 -3.60 -10.34 -12.89
C MET A 221 -4.14 -10.34 -14.32
N TYR A 222 -4.01 -9.21 -15.04
CA TYR A 222 -4.49 -9.05 -16.41
C TYR A 222 -3.50 -9.51 -17.47
N SER A 223 -2.24 -9.74 -17.10
CA SER A 223 -1.15 -10.02 -18.07
C SER A 223 -1.31 -11.32 -18.83
N TYR A 224 -2.04 -12.29 -18.29
CA TYR A 224 -2.21 -13.62 -18.87
C TYR A 224 -3.62 -13.91 -19.40
N SER A 225 -4.55 -12.97 -19.29
CA SER A 225 -5.94 -13.13 -19.70
C SER A 225 -6.28 -12.26 -20.91
N GLY A 226 -7.22 -12.73 -21.74
CA GLY A 226 -7.85 -11.94 -22.78
C GLY A 226 -9.23 -11.48 -22.33
N PHE A 227 -9.58 -10.22 -22.57
CA PHE A 227 -10.88 -9.66 -22.20
C PHE A 227 -11.73 -9.38 -23.42
N MET A 228 -13.02 -9.65 -23.30
CA MET A 228 -14.02 -9.51 -24.35
C MET A 228 -15.32 -8.98 -23.78
N ASP A 229 -16.07 -8.20 -24.56
CA ASP A 229 -17.41 -7.77 -24.15
C ASP A 229 -18.33 -8.99 -23.94
N ILE A 230 -19.11 -8.96 -22.84
CA ILE A 230 -19.93 -10.10 -22.42
C ILE A 230 -21.03 -10.45 -23.44
N ASP A 231 -21.62 -9.45 -24.09
CA ASP A 231 -22.67 -9.67 -25.11
C ASP A 231 -22.05 -10.30 -26.35
N TYR A 232 -20.90 -9.79 -26.80
CA TYR A 232 -20.18 -10.34 -27.95
C TYR A 232 -19.70 -11.76 -27.65
N PHE A 233 -19.20 -12.03 -26.46
CA PHE A 233 -18.81 -13.35 -26.01
C PHE A 233 -20.01 -14.33 -26.08
N LYS A 234 -21.17 -13.96 -25.54
CA LYS A 234 -22.39 -14.79 -25.60
C LYS A 234 -22.82 -15.06 -27.01
N GLU A 235 -22.71 -14.09 -27.91
CA GLU A 235 -23.02 -14.26 -29.35
C GLU A 235 -22.10 -15.30 -30.01
N ILE A 236 -20.78 -15.13 -29.88
CA ILE A 236 -19.82 -16.06 -30.53
C ILE A 236 -19.84 -17.44 -29.89
N TYR A 237 -20.05 -17.52 -28.57
CA TYR A 237 -20.18 -18.80 -27.87
C TYR A 237 -21.45 -19.56 -28.29
N THR A 238 -22.55 -18.85 -28.51
CA THR A 238 -23.78 -19.43 -29.06
C THR A 238 -23.57 -19.96 -30.48
N LYS A 239 -22.86 -19.22 -31.34
CA LYS A 239 -22.48 -19.71 -32.69
C LYS A 239 -21.65 -21.00 -32.61
N TYR A 240 -20.68 -21.03 -31.69
CA TYR A 240 -19.89 -22.24 -31.41
C TYR A 240 -20.79 -23.39 -30.92
N ALA A 241 -21.64 -23.17 -29.92
CA ALA A 241 -22.52 -24.19 -29.35
C ALA A 241 -23.46 -24.81 -30.42
N ASN A 242 -23.92 -24.01 -31.38
CA ASN A 242 -24.74 -24.47 -32.49
C ASN A 242 -24.00 -25.46 -33.43
N THR A 243 -22.68 -25.53 -33.39
CA THR A 243 -21.89 -26.52 -34.15
C THR A 243 -21.78 -27.87 -33.44
N LEU A 244 -22.15 -27.95 -32.16
CA LEU A 244 -22.08 -29.14 -31.34
C LEU A 244 -23.29 -30.07 -31.53
N LYS A 245 -23.19 -31.31 -31.03
CA LYS A 245 -24.32 -32.23 -30.92
C LYS A 245 -25.34 -31.69 -29.90
N VAL A 246 -26.59 -32.13 -30.02
CA VAL A 246 -27.71 -31.62 -29.20
C VAL A 246 -27.43 -31.68 -27.67
N GLU A 247 -26.86 -32.78 -27.19
CA GLU A 247 -26.55 -32.95 -25.76
C GLU A 247 -25.44 -32.03 -25.30
N ASP A 248 -24.35 -31.95 -26.10
CA ASP A 248 -23.19 -31.09 -25.81
C ASP A 248 -23.54 -29.60 -25.89
N ARG A 249 -24.42 -29.27 -26.87
CA ARG A 249 -24.97 -27.92 -26.99
C ARG A 249 -25.76 -27.51 -25.76
N LYS A 250 -26.61 -28.38 -25.19
CA LYS A 250 -27.36 -28.07 -23.98
C LYS A 250 -26.40 -27.82 -22.80
N LYS A 251 -25.37 -28.66 -22.64
CA LYS A 251 -24.34 -28.46 -21.61
C LYS A 251 -23.57 -27.16 -21.81
N ALA A 252 -23.14 -26.88 -23.04
CA ALA A 252 -22.42 -25.65 -23.37
C ALA A 252 -23.28 -24.42 -23.04
N MET A 253 -24.53 -24.36 -23.51
CA MET A 253 -25.42 -23.24 -23.22
C MET A 253 -25.67 -23.05 -21.72
N LYS A 254 -25.90 -24.16 -20.98
CA LYS A 254 -26.05 -24.11 -19.52
C LYS A 254 -24.81 -23.55 -18.82
N SER A 255 -23.60 -23.76 -19.37
CA SER A 255 -22.35 -23.30 -18.80
C SER A 255 -22.12 -21.79 -18.88
N ILE A 256 -22.96 -21.05 -19.61
CA ILE A 256 -22.93 -19.59 -19.73
C ILE A 256 -24.22 -18.91 -19.22
N GLU A 257 -25.20 -19.71 -18.72
CA GLU A 257 -26.40 -19.16 -18.06
C GLU A 257 -26.04 -18.48 -16.74
N ASN A 258 -25.09 -19.07 -15.99
CA ASN A 258 -24.60 -18.52 -14.73
C ASN A 258 -23.23 -17.90 -14.93
N TYR A 259 -22.95 -16.87 -14.16
CA TYR A 259 -21.68 -16.18 -14.20
C TYR A 259 -20.63 -16.96 -13.41
N SER A 260 -19.39 -16.96 -13.90
CA SER A 260 -18.24 -17.60 -13.25
C SER A 260 -17.80 -16.79 -12.03
N GLN A 261 -17.90 -15.48 -12.14
CA GLN A 261 -17.55 -14.51 -11.10
C GLN A 261 -18.22 -13.16 -11.39
N ALA A 262 -18.17 -12.23 -10.44
CA ALA A 262 -18.52 -10.84 -10.69
C ALA A 262 -17.46 -9.92 -10.06
N TRP A 263 -17.19 -8.82 -10.72
CA TRP A 263 -16.47 -7.69 -10.15
C TRP A 263 -17.45 -6.69 -9.58
N VAL A 264 -17.22 -6.31 -8.33
CA VAL A 264 -17.99 -5.30 -7.62
C VAL A 264 -17.05 -4.17 -7.24
N ASN A 265 -17.40 -2.95 -7.58
CA ASN A 265 -16.64 -1.76 -7.20
C ASN A 265 -17.38 -1.02 -6.10
N ALA A 266 -16.70 -0.81 -4.97
CA ALA A 266 -17.21 0.00 -3.88
C ALA A 266 -16.98 1.49 -4.17
N ASP A 267 -17.90 2.34 -3.71
CA ASP A 267 -17.79 3.79 -3.84
C ASP A 267 -16.63 4.35 -2.99
N ASN A 268 -16.39 3.72 -1.83
CA ASN A 268 -15.31 4.09 -0.93
C ASN A 268 -14.57 2.83 -0.44
N ILE A 269 -13.23 2.91 -0.41
CA ILE A 269 -12.34 1.84 0.08
C ILE A 269 -12.69 1.40 1.51
N ARG A 270 -13.16 2.32 2.36
CA ARG A 270 -13.54 2.03 3.75
C ARG A 270 -14.78 1.13 3.87
N ASP A 271 -15.61 1.09 2.85
CA ASP A 271 -16.85 0.32 2.86
C ASP A 271 -16.65 -1.09 2.28
N VAL A 272 -15.49 -1.37 1.66
CA VAL A 272 -15.16 -2.64 1.02
C VAL A 272 -15.37 -3.83 1.95
N THR A 273 -14.87 -3.76 3.17
CA THR A 273 -15.00 -4.86 4.16
C THR A 273 -16.46 -5.16 4.49
N LYS A 274 -17.29 -4.12 4.67
CA LYS A 274 -18.72 -4.27 4.95
C LYS A 274 -19.47 -4.87 3.77
N ILE A 275 -19.18 -4.37 2.55
CA ILE A 275 -19.79 -4.91 1.33
C ILE A 275 -19.43 -6.38 1.15
N VAL A 276 -18.18 -6.76 1.42
CA VAL A 276 -17.73 -8.16 1.37
C VAL A 276 -18.52 -9.02 2.36
N GLU A 277 -18.71 -8.56 3.61
CA GLU A 277 -19.50 -9.27 4.62
C GLU A 277 -20.96 -9.41 4.21
N GLU A 278 -21.57 -8.38 3.62
CA GLU A 278 -22.94 -8.44 3.10
C GLU A 278 -23.07 -9.43 1.95
N ILE A 279 -22.13 -9.45 1.01
CA ILE A 279 -22.12 -10.41 -0.10
C ILE A 279 -21.91 -11.84 0.41
N GLN A 280 -21.04 -12.04 1.40
CA GLN A 280 -20.85 -13.34 2.04
C GLN A 280 -22.13 -13.79 2.79
N GLY A 281 -22.87 -12.84 3.37
CA GLY A 281 -24.18 -13.09 3.98
C GLY A 281 -25.24 -13.60 3.00
N LEU A 282 -25.11 -13.29 1.69
CA LEU A 282 -25.95 -13.86 0.63
C LEU A 282 -25.56 -15.31 0.25
N GLY A 283 -24.51 -15.85 0.87
CA GLY A 283 -24.02 -17.21 0.61
C GLY A 283 -23.02 -17.31 -0.53
N LEU A 284 -22.50 -16.19 -1.03
CA LEU A 284 -21.46 -16.12 -2.05
C LEU A 284 -20.06 -16.03 -1.38
N GLN A 285 -19.04 -16.31 -2.17
CA GLN A 285 -17.66 -16.05 -1.76
C GLN A 285 -17.25 -14.67 -2.30
N ALA A 286 -16.75 -13.81 -1.44
CA ALA A 286 -16.30 -12.49 -1.82
C ALA A 286 -14.93 -12.21 -1.21
N TYR A 287 -14.01 -11.68 -2.01
CA TYR A 287 -12.63 -11.38 -1.64
C TYR A 287 -12.21 -10.02 -2.20
N SER A 288 -11.44 -9.29 -1.42
CA SER A 288 -10.83 -8.05 -1.87
C SER A 288 -9.39 -7.94 -1.36
N ALA A 289 -8.55 -7.19 -2.07
CA ALA A 289 -7.20 -6.88 -1.59
C ALA A 289 -7.24 -6.15 -0.24
N MET A 290 -8.30 -5.37 0.00
CA MET A 290 -8.50 -4.64 1.26
C MET A 290 -8.67 -5.56 2.47
N GLN A 291 -9.24 -6.75 2.31
CA GLN A 291 -9.34 -7.72 3.42
C GLN A 291 -7.97 -8.20 3.91
N GLN A 292 -7.00 -8.29 3.01
CA GLN A 292 -5.63 -8.69 3.36
C GLN A 292 -4.84 -7.51 3.95
N LEU A 293 -5.07 -6.31 3.42
CA LEU A 293 -4.38 -5.11 3.86
C LEU A 293 -5.00 -4.49 5.13
N GLY A 294 -6.30 -4.68 5.35
CA GLY A 294 -7.02 -4.11 6.49
C GLY A 294 -6.35 -4.36 7.85
N PRO A 295 -6.05 -5.62 8.23
CA PRO A 295 -5.36 -5.93 9.48
C PRO A 295 -3.96 -5.32 9.58
N MET A 296 -3.25 -5.20 8.43
CA MET A 296 -1.95 -4.51 8.38
C MET A 296 -2.08 -3.03 8.71
N ILE A 297 -3.08 -2.38 8.13
CA ILE A 297 -3.36 -0.97 8.32
C ILE A 297 -3.74 -0.69 9.77
N GLU A 298 -4.67 -1.47 10.32
CA GLU A 298 -5.09 -1.35 11.72
C GLU A 298 -3.90 -1.51 12.68
N THR A 299 -3.05 -2.52 12.43
CA THR A 299 -1.83 -2.75 13.22
C THR A 299 -0.88 -1.56 13.11
N ALA A 300 -0.72 -1.02 11.92
CA ALA A 300 0.15 0.12 11.69
C ALA A 300 -0.40 1.41 12.30
N ASP A 301 -1.70 1.65 12.24
CA ASP A 301 -2.35 2.78 12.90
C ASP A 301 -2.27 2.66 14.43
N MET A 302 -2.41 1.47 14.96
CA MET A 302 -2.14 1.18 16.38
C MET A 302 -0.70 1.53 16.74
N LEU A 303 0.28 1.08 15.96
CA LEU A 303 1.70 1.39 16.19
C LEU A 303 1.97 2.90 16.11
N LYS A 304 1.41 3.59 15.11
CA LYS A 304 1.50 5.06 14.99
C LYS A 304 0.98 5.75 16.25
N ASN A 305 -0.17 5.35 16.75
CA ASN A 305 -0.77 5.92 17.95
C ASN A 305 0.09 5.68 19.20
N VAL A 306 0.65 4.48 19.35
CA VAL A 306 1.55 4.13 20.45
C VAL A 306 2.82 4.97 20.38
N PHE A 307 3.48 5.05 19.21
CA PHE A 307 4.68 5.87 19.05
C PHE A 307 4.40 7.36 19.22
N ALA A 308 3.24 7.86 18.77
CA ALA A 308 2.82 9.23 19.00
C ALA A 308 2.69 9.54 20.50
N GLY A 309 2.04 8.64 21.26
CA GLY A 309 1.91 8.76 22.72
C GLY A 309 3.25 8.75 23.44
N ILE A 310 4.11 7.79 23.11
CA ILE A 310 5.47 7.70 23.68
C ILE A 310 6.28 8.96 23.34
N GLY A 311 6.23 9.40 22.09
CA GLY A 311 6.95 10.58 21.62
C GLY A 311 6.49 11.85 22.34
N LEU A 312 5.19 12.03 22.52
CA LEU A 312 4.62 13.19 23.23
C LEU A 312 5.05 13.20 24.70
N ILE A 313 4.91 12.07 25.39
CA ILE A 313 5.31 11.96 26.80
C ILE A 313 6.83 12.19 26.95
N ALA A 314 7.65 11.56 26.11
CA ALA A 314 9.10 11.73 26.15
C ALA A 314 9.52 13.18 25.89
N MET A 315 8.87 13.88 24.95
CA MET A 315 9.14 15.30 24.72
C MET A 315 8.69 16.20 25.87
N LEU A 316 7.55 15.93 26.51
CA LEU A 316 7.11 16.67 27.70
C LEU A 316 8.10 16.51 28.84
N VAL A 317 8.51 15.27 29.13
CA VAL A 317 9.51 15.00 30.18
C VAL A 317 10.84 15.70 29.86
N SER A 318 11.27 15.64 28.58
CA SER A 318 12.48 16.34 28.13
C SER A 318 12.35 17.84 28.27
N ALA A 319 11.22 18.44 27.93
CA ALA A 319 10.97 19.88 28.11
C ALA A 319 11.06 20.31 29.58
N ILE A 320 10.47 19.52 30.48
CA ILE A 320 10.58 19.77 31.93
C ILE A 320 12.03 19.66 32.38
N ASN A 321 12.77 18.64 31.94
CA ASN A 321 14.18 18.46 32.27
C ASN A 321 15.05 19.58 31.70
N ILE A 322 14.79 20.10 30.51
CA ILE A 322 15.44 21.27 29.93
C ILE A 322 15.21 22.49 30.87
N ALA A 323 13.93 22.74 31.21
CA ALA A 323 13.59 23.85 32.09
C ALA A 323 14.31 23.77 33.44
N ASN A 324 14.31 22.60 34.11
CA ASN A 324 15.01 22.38 35.39
C ASN A 324 16.53 22.57 35.27
N THR A 325 17.12 22.03 34.18
CA THR A 325 18.56 22.17 33.93
C THR A 325 18.95 23.62 33.70
N MET A 326 18.13 24.37 32.96
CA MET A 326 18.34 25.80 32.72
C MET A 326 18.19 26.63 33.99
N ILE A 327 17.18 26.37 34.83
CA ILE A 327 16.99 27.06 36.11
C ILE A 327 18.24 26.89 36.95
N MET A 328 18.74 25.67 37.11
CA MET A 328 19.93 25.41 37.91
C MET A 328 21.18 26.02 37.30
N SER A 329 21.35 26.00 35.98
CA SER A 329 22.44 26.66 35.27
C SER A 329 22.46 28.19 35.55
N ILE A 330 21.27 28.81 35.59
CA ILE A 330 21.12 30.23 35.92
C ILE A 330 21.58 30.52 37.35
N TYR A 331 21.13 29.73 38.34
CA TYR A 331 21.55 29.93 39.75
C TYR A 331 23.05 29.84 39.90
N GLU A 332 23.71 28.87 39.29
CA GLU A 332 25.17 28.68 39.39
C GLU A 332 25.97 29.78 38.71
N ARG A 333 25.39 30.47 37.74
CA ARG A 333 26.01 31.55 36.96
C ARG A 333 25.45 32.92 37.33
N THR A 334 24.74 33.04 38.44
CA THR A 334 24.12 34.31 38.84
C THR A 334 25.16 35.42 38.93
N LYS A 335 26.36 35.15 39.48
CA LYS A 335 27.46 36.09 39.56
C LYS A 335 28.01 36.51 38.18
N GLU A 336 28.21 35.56 37.27
CA GLU A 336 28.63 35.83 35.89
C GLU A 336 27.61 36.72 35.15
N ILE A 337 26.30 36.44 35.32
CA ILE A 337 25.19 37.21 34.74
C ILE A 337 25.18 38.64 35.34
N GLY A 338 25.43 38.77 36.65
CA GLY A 338 25.55 40.07 37.30
C GLY A 338 26.67 40.90 36.73
N VAL A 339 27.86 40.35 36.58
CA VAL A 339 29.03 41.02 35.99
C VAL A 339 28.75 41.43 34.54
N MET A 340 28.19 40.55 33.73
CA MET A 340 27.80 40.88 32.35
C MET A 340 26.86 42.09 32.29
N LYS A 341 25.89 42.17 33.18
CA LYS A 341 24.95 43.30 33.24
C LYS A 341 25.62 44.62 33.66
N VAL A 342 26.55 44.56 34.65
CA VAL A 342 27.33 45.74 35.09
C VAL A 342 28.24 46.24 33.97
N LEU A 343 28.78 45.32 33.15
CA LEU A 343 29.59 45.67 31.96
C LEU A 343 28.76 46.17 30.78
N GLY A 344 27.45 46.36 30.95
CA GLY A 344 26.57 46.93 29.94
C GLY A 344 25.97 45.91 28.95
N CYS A 345 26.01 44.61 29.25
CA CYS A 345 25.37 43.61 28.38
C CYS A 345 23.85 43.78 28.43
N LEU A 346 23.23 43.81 27.23
CA LEU A 346 21.77 43.95 27.07
C LEU A 346 21.08 42.73 27.65
N VAL A 347 19.99 42.92 28.38
CA VAL A 347 19.07 41.85 28.87
C VAL A 347 18.64 40.90 27.78
N ARG A 348 18.48 41.44 26.56
CA ARG A 348 18.14 40.65 25.35
C ARG A 348 19.23 39.65 24.96
N ASP A 349 20.50 40.00 25.14
CA ASP A 349 21.61 39.14 24.76
C ASP A 349 21.80 38.00 25.77
N VAL A 350 21.60 38.27 27.07
CA VAL A 350 21.55 37.24 28.11
C VAL A 350 20.43 36.23 27.80
N LYS A 351 19.25 36.72 27.45
CA LYS A 351 18.12 35.84 27.05
C LYS A 351 18.47 34.98 25.84
N LYS A 352 19.06 35.55 24.78
CA LYS A 352 19.49 34.85 23.58
C LYS A 352 20.49 33.74 23.90
N LEU A 353 21.45 33.96 24.80
CA LEU A 353 22.44 32.98 25.23
C LEU A 353 21.76 31.72 25.80
N PHE A 354 20.83 31.90 26.72
CA PHE A 354 20.10 30.74 27.31
C PHE A 354 19.15 30.03 26.35
N LEU A 355 18.47 30.78 25.48
CA LEU A 355 17.62 30.16 24.44
C LEU A 355 18.47 29.38 23.44
N PHE A 356 19.67 29.89 23.12
CA PHE A 356 20.59 29.17 22.25
C PHE A 356 21.10 27.88 22.92
N GLU A 357 21.44 27.90 24.22
CA GLU A 357 21.84 26.73 24.99
C GLU A 357 20.72 25.65 25.00
N ALA A 358 19.48 26.06 25.23
CA ALA A 358 18.31 25.17 25.18
C ALA A 358 18.06 24.61 23.76
N GLY A 359 18.20 25.43 22.74
CA GLY A 359 18.09 24.97 21.31
C GLY A 359 19.20 24.00 20.95
N MET A 360 20.42 24.15 21.46
CA MET A 360 21.51 23.20 21.23
C MET A 360 21.24 21.82 21.85
N ILE A 361 20.55 21.75 22.98
CA ILE A 361 20.12 20.47 23.56
C ILE A 361 19.13 19.79 22.57
N GLY A 362 18.19 20.55 22.03
CA GLY A 362 17.27 20.07 21.00
C GLY A 362 17.98 19.60 19.72
N LEU A 363 18.97 20.35 19.24
CA LEU A 363 19.78 20.02 18.07
C LEU A 363 20.55 18.71 18.27
N ILE A 364 21.25 18.57 19.40
CA ILE A 364 22.03 17.37 19.72
C ILE A 364 21.10 16.15 19.88
N GLY A 365 20.01 16.31 20.65
CA GLY A 365 19.02 15.26 20.85
C GLY A 365 18.31 14.85 19.56
N GLY A 366 17.91 15.84 18.75
CA GLY A 366 17.32 15.60 17.43
C GLY A 366 18.28 14.89 16.49
N GLY A 367 19.53 15.34 16.37
CA GLY A 367 20.54 14.73 15.50
C GLY A 367 20.87 13.29 15.87
N ILE A 368 21.08 13.01 17.16
CA ILE A 368 21.28 11.64 17.67
C ILE A 368 19.99 10.81 17.44
N GLY A 369 18.82 11.38 17.72
CA GLY A 369 17.54 10.75 17.52
C GLY A 369 17.33 10.30 16.07
N ILE A 370 17.71 11.13 15.09
CA ILE A 370 17.66 10.78 13.67
C ILE A 370 18.56 9.59 13.36
N ALA A 371 19.81 9.60 13.84
CA ALA A 371 20.72 8.47 13.60
C ALA A 371 20.12 7.14 14.10
N PHE A 372 19.53 7.15 15.29
CA PHE A 372 18.82 5.98 15.83
C PHE A 372 17.53 5.66 15.09
N SER A 373 16.83 6.67 14.53
CA SER A 373 15.64 6.45 13.70
C SER A 373 15.97 5.68 12.42
N TYR A 374 17.10 5.96 11.76
CA TYR A 374 17.56 5.16 10.61
C TYR A 374 17.86 3.72 10.99
N LEU A 375 18.48 3.49 12.16
CA LEU A 375 18.72 2.14 12.68
C LEU A 375 17.39 1.42 12.97
N ALA A 376 16.44 2.10 13.58
CA ALA A 376 15.10 1.56 13.85
C ALA A 376 14.35 1.23 12.56
N SER A 377 14.36 2.14 11.57
CA SER A 377 13.77 1.93 10.25
C SER A 377 14.37 0.72 9.53
N TRP A 378 15.70 0.59 9.55
CA TRP A 378 16.40 -0.57 9.01
C TRP A 378 15.96 -1.88 9.70
N ALA A 379 15.84 -1.87 11.02
CA ALA A 379 15.38 -3.03 11.79
C ALA A 379 13.91 -3.40 11.45
N VAL A 380 13.03 -2.40 11.33
CA VAL A 380 11.63 -2.60 10.92
C VAL A 380 11.57 -3.22 9.52
N ASN A 381 12.33 -2.71 8.55
CA ASN A 381 12.33 -3.25 7.20
C ASN A 381 12.92 -4.66 7.13
N LYS A 382 13.94 -4.97 7.95
CA LYS A 382 14.59 -6.29 7.95
C LYS A 382 13.79 -7.38 8.67
N TYR A 383 13.13 -7.02 9.78
CA TYR A 383 12.45 -7.98 10.66
C TYR A 383 10.92 -7.84 10.66
N GLY A 384 10.40 -6.68 10.23
CA GLY A 384 8.98 -6.35 10.28
C GLY A 384 8.12 -7.31 9.43
N GLY A 385 8.59 -7.69 8.24
CA GLY A 385 7.88 -8.64 7.38
C GLY A 385 7.67 -10.01 8.06
N LYS A 386 8.68 -10.52 8.76
CA LYS A 386 8.58 -11.79 9.52
C LYS A 386 7.64 -11.68 10.73
N LEU A 387 7.64 -10.54 11.40
CA LEU A 387 6.74 -10.29 12.53
C LEU A 387 5.29 -10.18 12.06
N ILE A 388 5.04 -9.45 10.98
CA ILE A 388 3.70 -9.28 10.41
C ILE A 388 3.16 -10.63 9.92
N SER A 389 3.95 -11.43 9.20
CA SER A 389 3.56 -12.76 8.74
C SER A 389 3.27 -13.76 9.87
N SER A 390 3.88 -13.57 11.06
CA SER A 390 3.61 -14.42 12.22
C SER A 390 2.34 -14.01 12.99
N ILE A 391 1.89 -12.77 12.86
CA ILE A 391 0.70 -12.23 13.54
C ILE A 391 -0.55 -12.40 12.68
N ILE A 392 -0.41 -12.40 11.35
CA ILE A 392 -1.53 -12.58 10.41
C ILE A 392 -1.44 -13.98 9.80
N PRO A 393 -2.20 -14.96 10.32
CA PRO A 393 -2.27 -16.28 9.72
C PRO A 393 -3.10 -16.22 8.43
N GLY A 394 -2.44 -16.35 7.29
CA GLY A 394 -3.11 -16.45 5.99
C GLY A 394 -2.25 -15.91 4.86
N ASN A 395 -1.75 -16.81 4.05
CA ASN A 395 -1.11 -16.59 2.75
C ASN A 395 0.14 -15.67 2.71
N GLY A 396 1.29 -16.28 2.95
CA GLY A 396 2.63 -15.71 2.74
C GLY A 396 2.98 -15.32 1.30
N TRP A 397 2.01 -15.13 0.42
CA TRP A 397 2.24 -14.82 -0.99
C TRP A 397 2.49 -13.34 -1.28
N TYR A 398 2.10 -12.44 -0.38
CA TYR A 398 2.25 -10.99 -0.61
C TYR A 398 3.26 -10.30 0.32
N VAL A 399 3.80 -11.03 1.30
CA VAL A 399 4.84 -10.54 2.20
C VAL A 399 6.07 -11.44 2.07
N ASP A 400 6.40 -11.84 0.85
CA ASP A 400 7.73 -12.37 0.60
C ASP A 400 8.70 -11.21 0.77
N GLY A 401 9.53 -11.29 1.81
CA GLY A 401 10.37 -10.20 2.34
C GLY A 401 11.43 -9.63 1.40
N THR A 402 11.20 -9.67 0.12
CA THR A 402 12.06 -9.16 -0.93
C THR A 402 11.42 -7.99 -1.66
N GLY A 403 11.21 -6.86 -0.95
CA GLY A 403 10.87 -5.63 -1.64
C GLY A 403 9.93 -4.63 -0.97
N THR A 404 9.14 -5.00 0.03
CA THR A 404 8.24 -4.05 0.70
C THR A 404 8.96 -3.31 1.83
N ASN A 405 9.17 -2.03 1.68
CA ASN A 405 9.71 -1.17 2.72
C ASN A 405 8.58 -0.65 3.61
N PHE A 406 8.38 -1.26 4.78
CA PHE A 406 7.38 -0.85 5.77
C PHE A 406 7.68 0.49 6.45
N SER A 407 8.90 0.95 6.36
CA SER A 407 9.36 2.20 6.94
C SER A 407 10.24 2.93 5.94
N GLN A 408 9.78 4.10 5.48
CA GLN A 408 10.51 4.96 4.55
C GLN A 408 10.71 6.32 5.17
N ILE A 409 11.99 6.74 5.31
CA ILE A 409 12.35 8.06 5.84
C ILE A 409 12.66 8.97 4.64
N PRO A 410 11.73 9.86 4.24
CA PRO A 410 11.99 10.81 3.17
C PRO A 410 13.01 11.85 3.62
N TRP A 411 13.74 12.45 2.69
CA TRP A 411 14.83 13.40 2.95
C TRP A 411 14.42 14.64 3.77
N TRP A 412 13.17 15.06 3.68
CA TRP A 412 12.65 16.22 4.42
C TRP A 412 12.34 15.92 5.89
N LEU A 413 12.02 14.68 6.24
CA LEU A 413 11.59 14.30 7.59
C LEU A 413 12.68 14.52 8.67
N PRO A 414 13.96 14.16 8.44
CA PRO A 414 15.04 14.47 9.39
C PRO A 414 15.18 15.97 9.69
N ILE A 415 15.03 16.81 8.67
CA ILE A 415 15.13 18.28 8.80
C ILE A 415 13.97 18.79 9.68
N LEU A 416 12.75 18.36 9.38
CA LEU A 416 11.56 18.73 10.14
C LEU A 416 11.63 18.26 11.61
N ALA A 417 12.02 17.01 11.83
CA ALA A 417 12.16 16.45 13.18
C ALA A 417 13.22 17.17 14.02
N THR A 418 14.37 17.52 13.41
CA THR A 418 15.40 18.32 14.08
C THR A 418 14.88 19.72 14.40
N GLY A 419 14.23 20.37 13.44
CA GLY A 419 13.62 21.69 13.65
C GLY A 419 12.61 21.69 14.78
N PHE A 420 11.78 20.63 14.85
CA PHE A 420 10.81 20.45 15.92
C PHE A 420 11.48 20.21 17.29
N ALA A 421 12.54 19.41 17.35
CA ALA A 421 13.31 19.18 18.59
C ALA A 421 13.96 20.48 19.09
N ILE A 422 14.52 21.30 18.19
CA ILE A 422 15.06 22.63 18.52
C ILE A 422 13.95 23.53 19.08
N LEU A 423 12.78 23.54 18.42
CA LEU A 423 11.64 24.35 18.84
C LEU A 423 11.16 23.97 20.23
N VAL A 424 11.02 22.68 20.54
CA VAL A 424 10.67 22.18 21.89
C VAL A 424 11.71 22.63 22.90
N GLY A 425 13.01 22.53 22.59
CA GLY A 425 14.09 23.00 23.45
C GLY A 425 14.00 24.50 23.76
N VAL A 426 13.77 25.30 22.72
CA VAL A 426 13.65 26.77 22.87
C VAL A 426 12.42 27.15 23.69
N ILE A 427 11.27 26.50 23.46
CA ILE A 427 10.04 26.75 24.23
C ILE A 427 10.24 26.39 25.68
N ALA A 428 10.82 25.22 25.97
CA ALA A 428 11.11 24.78 27.34
C ALA A 428 12.10 25.71 28.08
N GLY A 429 13.11 26.21 27.36
CA GLY A 429 14.08 27.16 27.89
C GLY A 429 13.58 28.60 28.03
N TYR A 430 12.42 28.94 27.44
CA TYR A 430 11.95 30.33 27.45
C TYR A 430 11.61 30.87 28.82
N ILE A 431 10.89 30.13 29.65
CA ILE A 431 10.50 30.54 31.02
C ILE A 431 11.74 30.75 31.90
N PRO A 432 12.70 29.80 32.00
CA PRO A 432 13.94 29.99 32.75
C PRO A 432 14.75 31.18 32.24
N ALA A 433 14.92 31.29 30.90
CA ALA A 433 15.68 32.40 30.32
C ALA A 433 15.08 33.78 30.68
N ARG A 434 13.76 33.87 30.74
CA ARG A 434 13.07 35.09 31.19
C ARG A 434 13.32 35.37 32.69
N ARG A 435 13.39 34.34 33.53
CA ARG A 435 13.74 34.50 34.95
C ARG A 435 15.17 35.02 35.14
N ALA A 436 16.13 34.49 34.39
CA ALA A 436 17.54 34.96 34.42
C ALA A 436 17.66 36.47 34.15
N THR A 437 16.81 36.99 33.26
CA THR A 437 16.84 38.42 32.92
C THR A 437 16.31 39.33 34.04
N LYS A 438 15.52 38.81 34.98
CA LYS A 438 14.97 39.60 36.09
C LYS A 438 15.90 39.71 37.31
N ILE A 439 16.99 38.93 37.38
CA ILE A 439 17.97 38.98 38.48
C ILE A 439 18.62 40.37 38.49
N SER A 440 18.56 41.04 39.64
CA SER A 440 19.24 42.35 39.86
C SER A 440 20.76 42.16 39.82
N ALA A 441 21.48 43.07 39.14
CA ALA A 441 22.94 43.03 39.10
C ALA A 441 23.57 43.18 40.52
N ILE A 442 22.95 43.99 41.38
CA ILE A 442 23.39 44.22 42.74
C ILE A 442 23.19 42.97 43.62
N GLU A 443 22.04 42.34 43.48
CA GLU A 443 21.66 41.11 44.20
C GLU A 443 22.54 39.91 43.78
N ALA A 444 22.85 39.83 42.50
CA ALA A 444 23.73 38.80 41.92
C ALA A 444 25.18 38.89 42.42
N MET A 445 25.65 40.10 42.76
CA MET A 445 27.01 40.31 43.34
C MET A 445 27.07 40.15 44.88
N LYS A 446 25.93 40.32 45.57
CA LYS A 446 25.85 40.26 47.03
C LYS A 446 25.65 38.83 47.56
N THR A 447 25.34 37.85 46.71
CA THR A 447 25.20 36.46 47.14
C THR A 447 26.58 35.86 47.40
N GLU A 448 27.02 35.92 48.64
CA GLU A 448 28.11 35.11 49.13
C GLU A 448 27.64 33.65 49.14
N GLY A 449 28.51 32.75 48.59
CA GLY A 449 28.23 31.34 48.43
C GLY A 449 28.07 30.55 49.70
#